data_7d0b78a3470eeef38b75e647e3ee8381
#
_entry.id   7d0b78a3470eeef38b75e647e3ee8381
#
_cell.length_a   1.000
_cell.length_b   1.000
_cell.length_c   1.000
_cell.angle_alpha   90.00
_cell.angle_beta   90.00
_cell.angle_gamma   90.00
#
_symmetry.space_group_name_H-M   'P 1'
#
loop_
_entity.id
_entity.type
_entity.pdbx_description
1 polymer ?
#
loop_
_entity_poly.entity_id
_entity_poly.type
_entity_poly.pdbx_seq_one_letter_code
_entity_poly.pdbx_strand_id
1 'polypeptide(L)'
;VFLGTFYPVIMEAVSPTNKISVGPPYYNLVFVPLVAPLLILVTIGPMLSWKRDDLAVLGKKLLVPVAAIAALLAGLTLWLGVAQVVAALGLALGGWLVLGAVLVLVRRWWGAGGFSWRLVRTTPAATVGLVLAHAGLGFTTAGIATMTSFAAEKILVMRPGETAVAGPVSVTMLGAEDVD
;
A
#
# COMPACT_ATOMS: atom_id res chain seq x y z
N VAL A 1 -4.38 -2.60 15.56
CA VAL A 1 -5.61 -1.80 15.34
C VAL A 1 -6.42 -1.77 16.62
N PHE A 2 -6.90 -2.92 17.14
CA PHE A 2 -7.76 -3.00 18.34
C PHE A 2 -7.20 -2.22 19.53
N LEU A 3 -5.95 -2.48 19.94
CA LEU A 3 -5.30 -1.77 21.05
C LEU A 3 -5.22 -0.25 20.81
N GLY A 4 -4.90 0.19 19.59
CA GLY A 4 -4.85 1.61 19.26
C GLY A 4 -6.21 2.31 19.29
N THR A 5 -7.27 1.56 18.97
CA THR A 5 -8.64 2.10 18.98
C THR A 5 -9.21 2.18 20.39
N PHE A 6 -8.96 1.18 21.23
CA PHE A 6 -9.51 1.13 22.58
C PHE A 6 -8.64 1.79 23.64
N TYR A 7 -7.34 1.95 23.40
CA TYR A 7 -6.42 2.58 24.34
C TYR A 7 -6.86 4.00 24.78
N PRO A 8 -7.23 4.93 23.88
CA PRO A 8 -7.73 6.24 24.29
C PRO A 8 -9.00 6.15 25.15
N VAL A 9 -9.94 5.28 24.79
CA VAL A 9 -11.20 5.07 25.51
C VAL A 9 -10.95 4.57 26.94
N ILE A 10 -10.04 3.61 27.09
CA ILE A 10 -9.66 3.07 28.41
C ILE A 10 -8.96 4.13 29.25
N MET A 11 -8.05 4.90 28.63
CA MET A 11 -7.31 5.96 29.35
C MET A 11 -8.21 7.12 29.74
N GLU A 12 -9.19 7.49 28.91
CA GLU A 12 -10.19 8.51 29.25
C GLU A 12 -11.10 8.06 30.42
N ALA A 13 -11.46 6.77 30.47
CA ALA A 13 -12.22 6.19 31.56
C ALA A 13 -11.45 6.16 32.89
N VAL A 14 -10.12 5.94 32.83
CA VAL A 14 -9.24 5.87 34.02
C VAL A 14 -8.75 7.25 34.46
N SER A 15 -8.54 8.16 33.53
CA SER A 15 -8.01 9.51 33.77
C SER A 15 -8.74 10.55 32.92
N PRO A 16 -9.93 11.04 33.35
CA PRO A 16 -10.77 11.96 32.57
C PRO A 16 -10.10 13.29 32.22
N THR A 17 -9.05 13.68 32.96
CA THR A 17 -8.32 14.93 32.75
C THR A 17 -7.26 14.84 31.66
N ASN A 18 -6.87 13.62 31.25
CA ASN A 18 -5.79 13.40 30.30
C ASN A 18 -6.36 12.81 28.99
N LYS A 19 -6.82 13.69 28.09
CA LYS A 19 -7.30 13.27 26.76
C LYS A 19 -6.11 12.82 25.90
N ILE A 20 -5.98 11.51 25.72
CA ILE A 20 -4.97 10.92 24.84
C ILE A 20 -5.60 10.67 23.48
N SER A 21 -5.06 11.31 22.44
CA SER A 21 -5.42 11.05 21.06
C SER A 21 -4.38 10.16 20.41
N VAL A 22 -4.81 9.04 19.84
CA VAL A 22 -3.95 8.15 19.06
C VAL A 22 -4.09 8.54 17.60
N GLY A 23 -3.12 9.29 17.10
CA GLY A 23 -3.10 9.84 15.74
C GLY A 23 -2.27 9.03 14.74
N PRO A 24 -2.12 9.55 13.50
CA PRO A 24 -1.34 8.92 12.43
C PRO A 24 0.05 8.43 12.82
N PRO A 25 0.85 9.14 13.67
CA PRO A 25 2.17 8.67 14.06
C PRO A 25 2.17 7.30 14.76
N TYR A 26 1.18 7.05 15.62
CA TYR A 26 1.04 5.75 16.27
C TYR A 26 0.74 4.63 15.27
N TYR A 27 -0.21 4.87 14.37
CA TYR A 27 -0.58 3.87 13.37
C TYR A 27 0.57 3.59 12.41
N ASN A 28 1.33 4.60 12.00
CA ASN A 28 2.51 4.42 11.16
C ASN A 28 3.58 3.59 11.85
N LEU A 29 3.82 3.84 13.15
CA LEU A 29 4.86 3.13 13.91
C LEU A 29 4.49 1.67 14.19
N VAL A 30 3.22 1.36 14.43
CA VAL A 30 2.77 0.02 14.85
C VAL A 30 2.19 -0.77 13.68
N PHE A 31 1.34 -0.15 12.87
CA PHE A 31 0.60 -0.84 11.81
C PHE A 31 1.49 -1.16 10.60
N VAL A 32 2.30 -0.21 10.15
CA VAL A 32 3.15 -0.41 8.96
C VAL A 32 4.14 -1.57 9.14
N PRO A 33 4.90 -1.68 10.26
CA PRO A 33 5.81 -2.82 10.46
C PRO A 33 5.12 -4.19 10.56
N LEU A 34 3.85 -4.23 10.94
CA LEU A 34 3.08 -5.47 11.02
C LEU A 34 2.46 -5.84 9.67
N VAL A 35 1.95 -4.85 8.94
CA VAL A 35 1.22 -5.09 7.69
C VAL A 35 2.18 -5.29 6.51
N ALA A 36 3.31 -4.59 6.44
CA ALA A 36 4.24 -4.74 5.31
C ALA A 36 4.75 -6.18 5.13
N PRO A 37 5.24 -6.89 6.17
CA PRO A 37 5.57 -8.31 6.05
C PRO A 37 4.38 -9.19 5.64
N LEU A 38 3.18 -8.89 6.17
CA LEU A 38 1.97 -9.62 5.81
C LEU A 38 1.65 -9.48 4.32
N LEU A 39 1.74 -8.28 3.76
CA LEU A 39 1.52 -8.03 2.34
C LEU A 39 2.55 -8.75 1.44
N ILE A 40 3.79 -8.86 1.89
CA ILE A 40 4.82 -9.66 1.20
C ILE A 40 4.41 -11.13 1.19
N LEU A 41 4.03 -11.68 2.34
CA LEU A 41 3.67 -13.09 2.49
C LEU A 41 2.38 -13.48 1.77
N VAL A 42 1.38 -12.59 1.75
CA VAL A 42 0.11 -12.79 1.03
C VAL A 42 0.33 -13.03 -0.45
N THR A 43 1.29 -12.35 -1.06
CA THR A 43 1.66 -12.56 -2.47
C THR A 43 2.35 -13.91 -2.71
N ILE A 44 3.12 -14.39 -1.74
CA ILE A 44 3.87 -15.65 -1.85
C ILE A 44 2.93 -16.86 -1.68
N GLY A 45 1.92 -16.74 -0.83
CA GLY A 45 1.00 -17.84 -0.49
C GLY A 45 0.43 -18.60 -1.69
N PRO A 46 -0.17 -17.93 -2.70
CA PRO A 46 -0.70 -18.59 -3.89
C PRO A 46 0.35 -19.26 -4.79
N MET A 47 1.63 -18.95 -4.60
CA MET A 47 2.73 -19.53 -5.37
C MET A 47 3.26 -20.81 -4.73
N LEU A 48 2.92 -21.09 -3.46
CA LEU A 48 3.35 -22.27 -2.74
C LEU A 48 2.48 -23.47 -3.07
N SER A 49 3.12 -24.62 -3.30
CA SER A 49 2.45 -25.91 -3.39
C SER A 49 2.34 -26.49 -1.98
N TRP A 50 1.13 -26.61 -1.45
CA TRP A 50 0.87 -27.07 -0.10
C TRP A 50 1.64 -28.36 0.22
N LYS A 51 2.48 -28.36 1.26
CA LYS A 51 3.29 -29.49 1.78
C LYS A 51 4.33 -30.08 0.81
N ARG A 52 4.62 -29.46 -0.35
CA ARG A 52 5.49 -30.06 -1.37
C ARG A 52 6.61 -29.16 -1.88
N ASP A 53 6.62 -27.86 -1.54
CA ASP A 53 7.66 -26.95 -2.00
C ASP A 53 8.86 -26.99 -1.03
N ASP A 54 10.04 -27.23 -1.61
CA ASP A 54 11.32 -27.01 -0.97
C ASP A 54 11.68 -25.52 -1.04
N LEU A 55 12.33 -24.98 0.00
CA LEU A 55 12.77 -23.59 0.06
C LEU A 55 13.64 -23.19 -1.13
N ALA A 56 14.47 -24.12 -1.62
CA ALA A 56 15.30 -23.89 -2.80
C ALA A 56 14.48 -23.70 -4.09
N VAL A 57 13.38 -24.45 -4.23
CA VAL A 57 12.45 -24.32 -5.36
C VAL A 57 11.68 -23.02 -5.27
N LEU A 58 11.24 -22.64 -4.07
CA LEU A 58 10.57 -21.37 -3.82
C LEU A 58 11.49 -20.19 -4.16
N GLY A 59 12.76 -20.22 -3.71
CA GLY A 59 13.75 -19.19 -4.03
C GLY A 59 13.91 -18.97 -5.54
N LYS A 60 13.99 -20.06 -6.33
CA LYS A 60 14.05 -19.97 -7.79
C LYS A 60 12.77 -19.38 -8.40
N LYS A 61 11.59 -19.72 -7.87
CA LYS A 61 10.31 -19.17 -8.33
C LYS A 61 10.18 -17.66 -8.04
N LEU A 62 10.77 -17.20 -6.95
CA LEU A 62 10.70 -15.81 -6.49
C LEU A 62 11.81 -14.92 -7.06
N LEU A 63 12.89 -15.48 -7.61
CA LEU A 63 14.05 -14.73 -8.09
C LEU A 63 13.66 -13.62 -9.07
N VAL A 64 12.88 -13.94 -10.10
CA VAL A 64 12.46 -12.98 -11.12
C VAL A 64 11.51 -11.91 -10.56
N PRO A 65 10.42 -12.26 -9.84
CA PRO A 65 9.55 -11.23 -9.27
C PRO A 65 10.25 -10.36 -8.23
N VAL A 66 11.14 -10.91 -7.40
CA VAL A 66 11.93 -10.12 -6.43
C VAL A 66 12.88 -9.17 -7.15
N ALA A 67 13.60 -9.65 -8.19
CA ALA A 67 14.48 -8.80 -8.99
C ALA A 67 13.70 -7.66 -9.69
N ALA A 68 12.50 -7.96 -10.22
CA ALA A 68 11.65 -6.96 -10.86
C ALA A 68 11.21 -5.86 -9.86
N ILE A 69 10.83 -6.24 -8.64
CA ILE A 69 10.44 -5.28 -7.60
C ILE A 69 11.65 -4.50 -7.07
N ALA A 70 12.80 -5.13 -6.93
CA ALA A 70 14.04 -4.44 -6.57
C ALA A 70 14.43 -3.39 -7.62
N ALA A 71 14.31 -3.74 -8.91
CA ALA A 71 14.53 -2.80 -10.01
C ALA A 71 13.49 -1.66 -10.01
N LEU A 72 12.22 -1.96 -9.76
CA LEU A 72 11.17 -0.95 -9.60
C LEU A 72 11.48 0.00 -8.45
N LEU A 73 11.84 -0.52 -7.29
CA LEU A 73 12.20 0.27 -6.12
C LEU A 73 13.41 1.16 -6.40
N ALA A 74 14.46 0.61 -7.02
CA ALA A 74 15.63 1.39 -7.41
C ALA A 74 15.27 2.49 -8.42
N GLY A 75 14.48 2.18 -9.44
CA GLY A 75 14.00 3.15 -10.42
C GLY A 75 13.17 4.27 -9.79
N LEU A 76 12.25 3.92 -8.89
CA LEU A 76 11.43 4.89 -8.17
C LEU A 76 12.27 5.79 -7.24
N THR A 77 13.24 5.24 -6.51
CA THR A 77 14.12 6.02 -5.63
C THR A 77 15.04 6.96 -6.41
N LEU A 78 15.51 6.54 -7.58
CA LEU A 78 16.30 7.40 -8.48
C LEU A 78 15.44 8.52 -9.08
N TRP A 79 14.20 8.23 -9.43
CA TRP A 79 13.29 9.21 -10.05
C TRP A 79 12.70 10.20 -9.05
N LEU A 80 12.23 9.71 -7.89
CA LEU A 80 11.58 10.53 -6.87
C LEU A 80 12.59 11.21 -5.92
N GLY A 81 13.82 10.71 -5.88
CA GLY A 81 14.84 11.12 -4.93
C GLY A 81 14.78 10.35 -3.60
N VAL A 82 15.90 10.32 -2.91
CA VAL A 82 16.06 9.58 -1.64
C VAL A 82 15.12 10.11 -0.53
N ALA A 83 14.76 11.39 -0.60
CA ALA A 83 13.80 12.00 0.34
C ALA A 83 12.42 11.33 0.31
N GLN A 84 12.04 10.69 -0.81
CA GLN A 84 10.75 10.03 -1.02
C GLN A 84 10.85 8.50 -0.94
N VAL A 85 11.83 7.95 -0.25
CA VAL A 85 12.05 6.51 -0.14
C VAL A 85 10.85 5.76 0.44
N VAL A 86 10.11 6.37 1.36
CA VAL A 86 8.90 5.77 1.95
C VAL A 86 7.79 5.61 0.90
N ALA A 87 7.61 6.63 0.04
CA ALA A 87 6.69 6.54 -1.10
C ALA A 87 7.12 5.43 -2.07
N ALA A 88 8.41 5.37 -2.40
CA ALA A 88 8.96 4.35 -3.29
C ALA A 88 8.75 2.94 -2.74
N LEU A 89 8.97 2.73 -1.43
CA LEU A 89 8.71 1.45 -0.75
C LEU A 89 7.23 1.05 -0.80
N GLY A 90 6.32 1.99 -0.52
CA GLY A 90 4.89 1.73 -0.60
C GLY A 90 4.41 1.40 -2.02
N LEU A 91 4.91 2.12 -3.03
CA LEU A 91 4.63 1.86 -4.44
C LEU A 91 5.22 0.51 -4.90
N ALA A 92 6.44 0.18 -4.46
CA ALA A 92 7.06 -1.11 -4.75
C ALA A 92 6.28 -2.27 -4.11
N LEU A 93 5.78 -2.09 -2.87
CA LEU A 93 4.95 -3.09 -2.20
C LEU A 93 3.59 -3.27 -2.89
N GLY A 94 2.96 -2.18 -3.32
CA GLY A 94 1.76 -2.25 -4.17
C GLY A 94 2.03 -2.97 -5.49
N GLY A 95 3.14 -2.65 -6.15
CA GLY A 95 3.61 -3.34 -7.36
C GLY A 95 3.88 -4.82 -7.14
N TRP A 96 4.43 -5.22 -5.98
CA TRP A 96 4.63 -6.60 -5.58
C TRP A 96 3.33 -7.40 -5.56
N LEU A 97 2.27 -6.83 -4.94
CA LEU A 97 0.95 -7.45 -4.88
C LEU A 97 0.31 -7.61 -6.26
N VAL A 98 0.38 -6.57 -7.10
CA VAL A 98 -0.15 -6.60 -8.47
C VAL A 98 0.64 -7.60 -9.33
N LEU A 99 1.98 -7.58 -9.27
CA LEU A 99 2.84 -8.52 -9.99
C LEU A 99 2.52 -9.97 -9.59
N GLY A 100 2.37 -10.24 -8.29
CA GLY A 100 1.99 -11.56 -7.79
C GLY A 100 0.64 -12.03 -8.32
N ALA A 101 -0.35 -11.13 -8.32
CA ALA A 101 -1.66 -11.41 -8.88
C ALA A 101 -1.59 -11.76 -10.39
N VAL A 102 -0.84 -10.99 -11.16
CA VAL A 102 -0.63 -11.25 -12.60
C VAL A 102 0.11 -12.56 -12.83
N LEU A 103 1.14 -12.85 -12.03
CA LEU A 103 1.92 -14.09 -12.16
C LEU A 103 1.09 -15.35 -11.90
N VAL A 104 0.06 -15.30 -11.02
CA VAL A 104 -0.88 -16.41 -10.83
C VAL A 104 -1.61 -16.74 -12.15
N LEU A 105 -2.09 -15.72 -12.87
CA LEU A 105 -2.76 -15.91 -14.17
C LEU A 105 -1.77 -16.34 -15.24
N VAL A 106 -0.63 -15.67 -15.35
CA VAL A 106 0.39 -16.00 -16.36
C VAL A 106 0.82 -17.46 -16.24
N ARG A 107 1.17 -17.91 -15.03
CA ARG A 107 1.57 -19.31 -14.79
C ARG A 107 0.46 -20.31 -15.11
N ARG A 108 -0.81 -19.92 -14.93
CA ARG A 108 -1.95 -20.76 -15.28
C ARG A 108 -2.16 -20.82 -16.78
N TRP A 109 -2.06 -19.70 -17.49
CA TRP A 109 -2.35 -19.60 -18.93
C TRP A 109 -1.18 -20.08 -19.80
N TRP A 110 0.06 -20.07 -19.26
CA TRP A 110 1.27 -20.57 -19.89
C TRP A 110 1.62 -21.95 -19.33
N GLY A 111 1.21 -23.00 -20.03
CA GLY A 111 1.62 -24.38 -19.74
C GLY A 111 2.91 -24.79 -20.48
N ALA A 112 3.29 -26.05 -20.36
CA ALA A 112 4.47 -26.61 -21.02
C ALA A 112 4.44 -26.48 -22.59
N GLY A 113 3.24 -26.32 -23.17
CA GLY A 113 3.04 -26.09 -24.62
C GLY A 113 2.86 -24.62 -25.02
N GLY A 114 3.14 -23.65 -24.14
CA GLY A 114 2.94 -22.23 -24.39
C GLY A 114 1.57 -21.70 -23.91
N PHE A 115 1.18 -20.53 -24.43
CA PHE A 115 -0.08 -19.88 -24.09
C PHE A 115 -1.30 -20.68 -24.61
N SER A 116 -2.31 -20.87 -23.77
CA SER A 116 -3.52 -21.61 -24.11
C SER A 116 -4.79 -20.84 -23.81
N TRP A 117 -5.53 -20.45 -24.85
CA TRP A 117 -6.83 -19.79 -24.75
C TRP A 117 -7.89 -20.63 -24.03
N ARG A 118 -7.77 -21.96 -24.12
CA ARG A 118 -8.62 -22.88 -23.36
C ARG A 118 -8.43 -22.69 -21.85
N LEU A 119 -7.18 -22.56 -21.36
CA LEU A 119 -6.88 -22.35 -19.95
C LEU A 119 -7.40 -20.98 -19.45
N VAL A 120 -7.43 -19.96 -20.30
CA VAL A 120 -8.06 -18.68 -20.00
C VAL A 120 -9.55 -18.85 -19.74
N ARG A 121 -10.25 -19.48 -20.68
CA ARG A 121 -11.72 -19.71 -20.59
C ARG A 121 -12.14 -20.65 -19.47
N THR A 122 -11.28 -21.57 -19.08
CA THR A 122 -11.52 -22.51 -17.98
C THR A 122 -10.93 -22.06 -16.65
N THR A 123 -10.57 -20.78 -16.52
CA THR A 123 -10.06 -20.23 -15.25
C THR A 123 -11.20 -20.21 -14.22
N PRO A 124 -11.04 -20.88 -13.05
CA PRO A 124 -12.06 -20.90 -12.01
C PRO A 124 -12.34 -19.48 -11.47
N ALA A 125 -13.61 -19.20 -11.16
CA ALA A 125 -14.01 -17.92 -10.57
C ALA A 125 -13.25 -17.60 -9.28
N ALA A 126 -12.93 -18.63 -8.47
CA ALA A 126 -12.11 -18.48 -7.26
C ALA A 126 -10.70 -17.93 -7.57
N THR A 127 -10.07 -18.37 -8.67
CA THR A 127 -8.77 -17.84 -9.09
C THR A 127 -8.89 -16.39 -9.55
N VAL A 128 -9.93 -16.05 -10.29
CA VAL A 128 -10.19 -14.67 -10.73
C VAL A 128 -10.44 -13.78 -9.51
N GLY A 129 -11.27 -14.22 -8.57
CA GLY A 129 -11.55 -13.49 -7.32
C GLY A 129 -10.29 -13.25 -6.49
N LEU A 130 -9.41 -14.26 -6.35
CA LEU A 130 -8.12 -14.14 -5.68
C LEU A 130 -7.24 -13.07 -6.34
N VAL A 131 -7.13 -13.11 -7.67
CA VAL A 131 -6.32 -12.15 -8.44
C VAL A 131 -6.86 -10.73 -8.29
N LEU A 132 -8.17 -10.54 -8.41
CA LEU A 132 -8.80 -9.24 -8.22
C LEU A 132 -8.60 -8.69 -6.80
N ALA A 133 -8.73 -9.55 -5.78
CA ALA A 133 -8.50 -9.16 -4.39
C ALA A 133 -7.04 -8.70 -4.14
N HIS A 134 -6.06 -9.46 -4.65
CA HIS A 134 -4.64 -9.12 -4.50
C HIS A 134 -4.26 -7.87 -5.30
N ALA A 135 -4.75 -7.74 -6.52
CA ALA A 135 -4.52 -6.55 -7.33
C ALA A 135 -5.18 -5.31 -6.70
N GLY A 136 -6.42 -5.43 -6.22
CA GLY A 136 -7.12 -4.37 -5.50
C GLY A 136 -6.36 -3.92 -4.26
N LEU A 137 -5.87 -4.86 -3.45
CA LEU A 137 -5.02 -4.57 -2.29
C LEU A 137 -3.73 -3.86 -2.71
N GLY A 138 -3.12 -4.26 -3.84
CA GLY A 138 -1.94 -3.61 -4.40
C GLY A 138 -2.20 -2.16 -4.81
N PHE A 139 -3.28 -1.88 -5.51
CA PHE A 139 -3.67 -0.51 -5.87
C PHE A 139 -4.01 0.33 -4.65
N THR A 140 -4.70 -0.23 -3.66
CA THR A 140 -4.98 0.46 -2.39
C THR A 140 -3.70 0.83 -1.66
N THR A 141 -2.74 -0.12 -1.55
CA THR A 141 -1.43 0.12 -0.92
C THR A 141 -0.66 1.23 -1.63
N ALA A 142 -0.62 1.22 -2.97
CA ALA A 142 0.02 2.25 -3.78
C ALA A 142 -0.69 3.61 -3.60
N GLY A 143 -2.02 3.64 -3.58
CA GLY A 143 -2.83 4.84 -3.36
C GLY A 143 -2.58 5.47 -2.00
N ILE A 144 -2.56 4.67 -0.92
CA ILE A 144 -2.24 5.15 0.43
C ILE A 144 -0.83 5.72 0.48
N ALA A 145 0.16 5.01 -0.08
CA ALA A 145 1.54 5.47 -0.11
C ALA A 145 1.69 6.81 -0.85
N THR A 146 1.00 6.96 -1.98
CA THR A 146 1.00 8.18 -2.78
C THR A 146 0.34 9.34 -2.01
N MET A 147 -0.87 9.13 -1.46
CA MET A 147 -1.57 10.15 -0.69
C MET A 147 -0.75 10.61 0.53
N THR A 148 -0.20 9.66 1.29
CA THR A 148 0.56 10.00 2.51
C THR A 148 1.86 10.75 2.21
N SER A 149 2.50 10.46 1.07
CA SER A 149 3.82 11.01 0.74
C SER A 149 3.76 12.30 -0.08
N PHE A 150 2.71 12.52 -0.86
CA PHE A 150 2.59 13.68 -1.75
C PHE A 150 1.46 14.64 -1.38
N ALA A 151 0.69 14.34 -0.34
CA ALA A 151 -0.29 15.29 0.17
C ALA A 151 0.41 16.51 0.78
N ALA A 152 0.02 17.71 0.34
CA ALA A 152 0.44 18.97 0.93
C ALA A 152 -0.73 19.53 1.74
N GLU A 153 -0.62 19.48 3.05
CA GLU A 153 -1.59 20.06 3.96
C GLU A 153 -0.93 21.19 4.77
N LYS A 154 -1.60 22.33 4.84
CA LYS A 154 -1.14 23.47 5.63
C LYS A 154 -2.32 24.08 6.37
N ILE A 155 -2.36 23.90 7.68
CA ILE A 155 -3.37 24.49 8.55
C ILE A 155 -2.86 25.85 9.02
N LEU A 156 -3.56 26.92 8.64
CA LEU A 156 -3.19 28.30 8.96
C LEU A 156 -4.42 29.08 9.41
N VAL A 157 -4.22 30.00 10.34
CA VAL A 157 -5.17 31.05 10.62
C VAL A 157 -4.82 32.22 9.72
N MET A 158 -5.72 32.57 8.81
CA MET A 158 -5.50 33.61 7.80
C MET A 158 -6.39 34.83 8.06
N ARG A 159 -5.88 36.01 7.77
CA ARG A 159 -6.64 37.25 7.75
C ARG A 159 -7.08 37.58 6.32
N PRO A 160 -8.17 38.36 6.15
CA PRO A 160 -8.54 38.84 4.83
C PRO A 160 -7.36 39.55 4.12
N GLY A 161 -7.07 39.19 2.90
CA GLY A 161 -5.94 39.67 2.11
C GLY A 161 -4.66 38.85 2.23
N GLU A 162 -4.55 37.90 3.18
CA GLU A 162 -3.38 37.02 3.29
C GLU A 162 -3.38 35.93 2.24
N THR A 163 -2.18 35.62 1.71
CA THR A 163 -1.98 34.55 0.74
C THR A 163 -1.12 33.44 1.36
N ALA A 164 -1.58 32.23 1.31
CA ALA A 164 -0.85 31.02 1.71
C ALA A 164 -0.57 30.13 0.51
N VAL A 165 0.60 29.48 0.53
CA VAL A 165 0.99 28.50 -0.50
C VAL A 165 0.95 27.11 0.12
N ALA A 166 0.20 26.21 -0.49
CA ALA A 166 0.13 24.79 -0.14
C ALA A 166 0.42 23.94 -1.39
N GLY A 167 1.61 23.34 -1.45
CA GLY A 167 2.08 22.63 -2.63
C GLY A 167 2.15 23.56 -3.86
N PRO A 168 1.57 23.16 -5.01
CA PRO A 168 1.56 23.97 -6.23
C PRO A 168 0.47 25.07 -6.26
N VAL A 169 -0.36 25.16 -5.21
CA VAL A 169 -1.53 26.06 -5.16
C VAL A 169 -1.28 27.20 -4.20
N SER A 170 -1.59 28.44 -4.63
CA SER A 170 -1.67 29.61 -3.76
C SER A 170 -3.15 29.96 -3.50
N VAL A 171 -3.49 30.14 -2.23
CA VAL A 171 -4.84 30.49 -1.78
C VAL A 171 -4.77 31.83 -1.08
N THR A 172 -5.61 32.79 -1.50
CA THR A 172 -5.74 34.10 -0.85
C THR A 172 -7.09 34.15 -0.13
N MET A 173 -7.08 34.50 1.15
CA MET A 173 -8.30 34.72 1.91
C MET A 173 -8.93 36.04 1.50
N LEU A 174 -10.06 36.01 0.83
CA LEU A 174 -10.77 37.24 0.41
C LEU A 174 -11.64 37.82 1.52
N GLY A 175 -12.19 37.00 2.39
CA GLY A 175 -13.05 37.37 3.51
C GLY A 175 -13.79 36.16 4.07
N ALA A 176 -14.46 36.34 5.21
CA ALA A 176 -15.43 35.40 5.76
C ALA A 176 -16.79 36.12 5.75
N GLU A 177 -17.81 35.49 5.20
CA GLU A 177 -19.20 35.96 5.20
C GLU A 177 -20.01 34.96 6.00
N ASP A 178 -20.77 35.44 6.96
CA ASP A 178 -21.71 34.61 7.72
C ASP A 178 -22.86 34.25 6.78
N VAL A 179 -23.09 32.97 6.57
CA VAL A 179 -24.24 32.47 5.81
C VAL A 179 -25.32 32.11 6.83
N ASP A 180 -26.34 32.95 6.89
CA ASP A 180 -27.58 32.73 7.69
C ASP A 180 -28.41 31.53 7.18
#